data_87fa86d6d3f6b0347fe955ba13441131
#
_entry.id   87fa86d6d3f6b0347fe955ba13441131
#
_cell.length_a   1.000
_cell.length_b   1.000
_cell.length_c   1.000
_cell.angle_alpha   90.00
_cell.angle_beta   90.00
_cell.angle_gamma   90.00
#
_symmetry.space_group_name_H-M   'P 1'
#
loop_
_entity.id
_entity.type
_entity.pdbx_description
1 polymer ?
#
loop_
_entity_poly.entity_id
_entity_poly.type
_entity_poly.pdbx_seq_one_letter_code
_entity_poly.pdbx_strand_id
1 'polypeptide(L)'
;MIRKIIISCIAATSLILFSTQAFALINFSVGVPLSHTFTGKYNDGEEVKSDGVSGYFIQVGVPVLPGIGMDSYKTKLKDMVDVDVETSIYNLYYLLPIPVINLTIGAGVGTTELQCSGCAASFDKGPATQAYASLGFPIIPLFDLHLSYRSVSSKIKYKNGSGEHDFGGNVMGLGIGFNF
;
A
#
# COMPACT_ATOMS: atom_id res chain seq x y z
N MET A 1 16.06 -45.90 1.01
CA MET A 1 14.87 -45.75 0.13
C MET A 1 14.01 -44.55 0.52
N ILE A 2 13.60 -44.40 1.76
CA ILE A 2 12.71 -43.35 2.24
C ILE A 2 13.22 -41.92 1.91
N ARG A 3 14.52 -41.63 2.08
CA ARG A 3 15.11 -40.31 1.79
C ARG A 3 14.97 -39.90 0.32
N LYS A 4 15.06 -40.85 -0.63
CA LYS A 4 14.87 -40.58 -2.06
C LYS A 4 13.41 -40.30 -2.39
N ILE A 5 12.47 -40.98 -1.72
CA ILE A 5 11.02 -40.75 -1.89
C ILE A 5 10.63 -39.37 -1.37
N ILE A 6 11.12 -38.95 -0.21
CA ILE A 6 10.87 -37.62 0.36
C ILE A 6 11.37 -36.51 -0.56
N ILE A 7 12.60 -36.64 -1.09
CA ILE A 7 13.18 -35.66 -2.02
C ILE A 7 12.36 -35.58 -3.32
N SER A 8 11.91 -36.74 -3.83
CA SER A 8 11.09 -36.80 -5.05
C SER A 8 9.70 -36.18 -4.82
N CYS A 9 9.07 -36.36 -3.65
CA CYS A 9 7.81 -35.75 -3.30
C CYS A 9 7.96 -34.25 -3.15
N ILE A 10 9.02 -33.77 -2.50
CA ILE A 10 9.28 -32.32 -2.36
C ILE A 10 9.53 -31.68 -3.74
N ALA A 11 10.31 -32.32 -4.60
CA ALA A 11 10.55 -31.84 -5.96
C ALA A 11 9.27 -31.83 -6.83
N ALA A 12 8.42 -32.84 -6.73
CA ALA A 12 7.16 -32.93 -7.45
C ALA A 12 6.17 -31.86 -6.95
N THR A 13 6.08 -31.66 -5.63
CA THR A 13 5.21 -30.64 -5.04
C THR A 13 5.66 -29.23 -5.42
N SER A 14 6.98 -28.97 -5.46
CA SER A 14 7.50 -27.67 -5.92
C SER A 14 7.21 -27.43 -7.41
N LEU A 15 7.32 -28.43 -8.27
CA LEU A 15 6.98 -28.29 -9.70
C LEU A 15 5.48 -27.96 -9.91
N ILE A 16 4.59 -28.55 -9.13
CA ILE A 16 3.14 -28.27 -9.22
C ILE A 16 2.84 -26.84 -8.76
N LEU A 17 3.52 -26.34 -7.74
CA LEU A 17 3.38 -24.94 -7.26
C LEU A 17 3.92 -23.92 -8.28
N PHE A 18 4.96 -24.27 -9.04
CA PHE A 18 5.46 -23.43 -10.13
C PHE A 18 4.49 -23.34 -11.33
N SER A 19 3.73 -24.40 -11.59
CA SER A 19 2.84 -24.46 -12.77
C SER A 19 1.59 -23.58 -12.64
N THR A 20 1.14 -23.28 -11.43
CA THR A 20 -0.08 -22.49 -11.23
C THR A 20 0.13 -20.97 -11.45
N GLN A 21 1.34 -20.46 -11.28
CA GLN A 21 1.66 -19.06 -11.54
C GLN A 21 1.92 -18.75 -13.03
N ALA A 22 2.23 -19.76 -13.83
CA ALA A 22 2.55 -19.58 -15.24
C ALA A 22 1.32 -19.30 -16.14
N PHE A 23 0.10 -19.39 -15.61
CA PHE A 23 -1.13 -19.22 -16.37
C PHE A 23 -1.92 -17.96 -16.03
N ALA A 24 -1.48 -17.17 -15.06
CA ALA A 24 -2.14 -15.91 -14.77
C ALA A 24 -1.84 -14.90 -15.89
N LEU A 25 -2.86 -14.52 -16.64
CA LEU A 25 -2.76 -13.49 -17.67
C LEU A 25 -2.92 -12.10 -17.07
N ILE A 26 -3.68 -11.99 -15.99
CA ILE A 26 -3.97 -10.71 -15.31
C ILE A 26 -3.91 -10.95 -13.79
N ASN A 27 -3.24 -10.03 -13.12
CA ASN A 27 -3.28 -9.89 -11.66
C ASN A 27 -4.13 -8.68 -11.31
N PHE A 28 -5.06 -8.85 -10.41
CA PHE A 28 -5.89 -7.78 -9.85
C PHE A 28 -5.89 -7.90 -8.33
N SER A 29 -5.70 -6.80 -7.62
CA SER A 29 -5.83 -6.81 -6.16
C SER A 29 -6.57 -5.60 -5.63
N VAL A 30 -7.32 -5.83 -4.55
CA VAL A 30 -7.98 -4.80 -3.76
C VAL A 30 -7.61 -4.95 -2.30
N GLY A 31 -7.49 -3.84 -1.60
CA GLY A 31 -7.16 -3.86 -0.18
C GLY A 31 -7.66 -2.63 0.54
N VAL A 32 -7.53 -2.67 1.85
CA VAL A 32 -7.89 -1.57 2.75
C VAL A 32 -6.73 -1.25 3.69
N PRO A 33 -6.55 0.02 4.07
CA PRO A 33 -5.61 0.38 5.13
C PRO A 33 -6.14 -0.13 6.48
N LEU A 34 -5.25 -0.68 7.29
CA LEU A 34 -5.54 -1.11 8.66
C LEU A 34 -5.06 -0.09 9.69
N SER A 35 -3.92 0.53 9.43
CA SER A 35 -3.34 1.55 10.29
C SER A 35 -2.53 2.55 9.48
N HIS A 36 -2.48 3.79 9.95
CA HIS A 36 -1.56 4.81 9.50
C HIS A 36 -0.85 5.41 10.72
N THR A 37 0.45 5.29 10.77
CA THR A 37 1.29 5.88 11.80
C THR A 37 2.07 7.02 11.18
N PHE A 38 1.76 8.26 11.56
CA PHE A 38 2.51 9.42 11.12
C PHE A 38 3.93 9.41 11.72
N THR A 39 4.89 9.85 10.93
CA THR A 39 6.29 10.06 11.36
C THR A 39 6.66 11.54 11.40
N GLY A 40 5.76 12.37 10.90
CA GLY A 40 5.91 13.82 10.87
C GLY A 40 5.56 14.50 12.19
N LYS A 41 5.87 15.79 12.24
CA LYS A 41 5.61 16.65 13.39
C LYS A 41 4.91 17.93 12.94
N TYR A 42 4.13 18.51 13.84
CA TYR A 42 3.64 19.86 13.68
C TYR A 42 4.78 20.89 13.81
N ASN A 43 4.51 22.15 13.44
CA ASN A 43 5.49 23.24 13.55
C ASN A 43 5.98 23.52 14.98
N ASP A 44 5.19 23.18 15.98
CA ASP A 44 5.54 23.28 17.42
C ASP A 44 6.38 22.10 17.94
N GLY A 45 6.63 21.09 17.07
CA GLY A 45 7.42 19.91 17.40
C GLY A 45 6.62 18.74 17.98
N GLU A 46 5.31 18.90 18.19
CA GLU A 46 4.44 17.79 18.62
C GLU A 46 4.28 16.73 17.52
N GLU A 47 4.14 15.49 17.94
CA GLU A 47 3.95 14.35 17.02
C GLU A 47 2.52 14.32 16.49
N VAL A 48 2.38 14.15 15.17
CA VAL A 48 1.07 13.94 14.53
C VAL A 48 0.57 12.54 14.89
N LYS A 49 -0.64 12.42 15.43
CA LYS A 49 -1.24 11.13 15.80
C LYS A 49 -2.49 10.84 14.99
N SER A 50 -2.67 9.59 14.59
CA SER A 50 -3.86 9.14 13.90
C SER A 50 -4.89 8.54 14.87
N ASP A 51 -6.17 8.74 14.54
CA ASP A 51 -7.33 8.13 15.22
C ASP A 51 -8.14 7.24 14.26
N GLY A 52 -7.44 6.50 13.43
CA GLY A 52 -8.00 5.58 12.46
C GLY A 52 -7.79 6.01 11.02
N VAL A 53 -7.85 5.03 10.14
CA VAL A 53 -7.70 5.21 8.70
C VAL A 53 -8.78 4.44 7.97
N SER A 54 -9.27 4.97 6.86
CA SER A 54 -10.23 4.31 5.98
C SER A 54 -9.91 4.62 4.52
N GLY A 55 -10.25 3.70 3.63
CA GLY A 55 -9.99 3.87 2.20
C GLY A 55 -9.77 2.55 1.50
N TYR A 56 -9.09 2.60 0.36
CA TYR A 56 -8.86 1.43 -0.47
C TYR A 56 -7.54 1.51 -1.23
N PHE A 57 -7.04 0.35 -1.64
CA PHE A 57 -5.93 0.14 -2.55
C PHE A 57 -6.43 -0.74 -3.71
N ILE A 58 -6.13 -0.34 -4.93
CA ILE A 58 -6.48 -1.11 -6.13
C ILE A 58 -5.24 -1.24 -7.00
N GLN A 59 -5.00 -2.44 -7.51
CA GLN A 59 -3.85 -2.72 -8.37
C GLN A 59 -4.29 -3.64 -9.51
N VAL A 60 -3.77 -3.40 -10.70
CA VAL A 60 -3.94 -4.24 -11.87
C VAL A 60 -2.64 -4.34 -12.65
N GLY A 61 -2.31 -5.54 -13.06
CA GLY A 61 -1.09 -5.79 -13.82
C GLY A 61 -1.13 -7.11 -14.58
N VAL A 62 -0.12 -7.29 -15.37
CA VAL A 62 0.16 -8.53 -16.09
C VAL A 62 1.44 -9.10 -15.49
N PRO A 63 1.50 -10.39 -15.16
CA PRO A 63 2.72 -11.01 -14.67
C PRO A 63 3.92 -10.70 -15.57
N VAL A 64 5.09 -10.50 -14.95
CA VAL A 64 6.35 -10.16 -15.65
C VAL A 64 6.44 -8.72 -16.18
N LEU A 65 5.33 -7.97 -16.24
CA LEU A 65 5.31 -6.55 -16.64
C LEU A 65 5.01 -5.64 -15.43
N PRO A 66 5.44 -4.38 -15.47
CA PRO A 66 5.02 -3.40 -14.47
C PRO A 66 3.50 -3.24 -14.47
N GLY A 67 2.90 -3.30 -13.29
CA GLY A 67 1.49 -3.03 -13.08
C GLY A 67 1.25 -1.62 -12.56
N ILE A 68 0.00 -1.18 -12.62
CA ILE A 68 -0.44 0.13 -12.14
C ILE A 68 -1.39 -0.04 -10.96
N GLY A 69 -1.41 0.93 -10.06
CA GLY A 69 -2.31 0.93 -8.91
C GLY A 69 -2.71 2.33 -8.50
N MET A 70 -3.71 2.38 -7.63
CA MET A 70 -4.19 3.58 -6.98
C MET A 70 -4.48 3.28 -5.51
N ASP A 71 -3.95 4.14 -4.65
CA ASP A 71 -4.26 4.17 -3.23
C ASP A 71 -5.03 5.44 -2.93
N SER A 72 -6.16 5.33 -2.23
CA SER A 72 -6.95 6.47 -1.77
C SER A 72 -7.44 6.19 -0.36
N TYR A 73 -7.03 7.02 0.59
CA TYR A 73 -7.41 6.83 1.99
C TYR A 73 -7.45 8.14 2.76
N LYS A 74 -8.25 8.14 3.82
CA LYS A 74 -8.43 9.24 4.78
C LYS A 74 -7.98 8.78 6.16
N THR A 75 -7.18 9.60 6.82
CA THR A 75 -6.70 9.37 8.17
C THR A 75 -7.20 10.47 9.08
N LYS A 76 -7.94 10.11 10.12
CA LYS A 76 -8.37 11.03 11.15
C LYS A 76 -7.22 11.45 12.04
N LEU A 77 -7.13 12.74 12.36
CA LEU A 77 -6.18 13.27 13.33
C LEU A 77 -6.75 13.14 14.74
N LYS A 78 -5.96 12.58 15.67
CA LYS A 78 -6.44 12.23 17.01
C LYS A 78 -6.83 13.45 17.85
N ASP A 79 -6.08 14.53 17.75
CA ASP A 79 -6.21 15.68 18.64
C ASP A 79 -6.97 16.84 17.98
N MET A 80 -7.58 16.60 16.82
CA MET A 80 -8.36 17.59 16.05
C MET A 80 -9.75 17.06 15.72
N VAL A 81 -10.77 17.81 16.06
CA VAL A 81 -12.16 17.46 15.75
C VAL A 81 -12.44 17.74 14.27
N ASP A 82 -12.96 16.74 13.57
CA ASP A 82 -13.36 16.83 12.16
C ASP A 82 -12.24 17.28 11.19
N VAL A 83 -11.00 16.86 11.46
CA VAL A 83 -9.87 17.06 10.55
C VAL A 83 -9.35 15.72 10.08
N ASP A 84 -9.45 15.50 8.78
CA ASP A 84 -8.93 14.32 8.09
C ASP A 84 -7.77 14.70 7.17
N VAL A 85 -6.80 13.80 7.05
CA VAL A 85 -5.74 13.85 6.04
C VAL A 85 -6.13 12.90 4.91
N GLU A 86 -6.50 13.42 3.75
CA GLU A 86 -6.82 12.63 2.57
C GLU A 86 -5.60 12.49 1.66
N THR A 87 -5.25 11.26 1.33
CA THR A 87 -4.10 10.93 0.49
C THR A 87 -4.56 10.11 -0.71
N SER A 88 -4.15 10.54 -1.91
CA SER A 88 -4.39 9.84 -3.18
C SER A 88 -3.10 9.68 -3.94
N ILE A 89 -2.69 8.44 -4.24
CA ILE A 89 -1.40 8.10 -4.86
C ILE A 89 -1.62 7.14 -6.01
N TYR A 90 -1.02 7.42 -7.15
CA TYR A 90 -0.91 6.52 -8.29
C TYR A 90 0.42 5.78 -8.22
N ASN A 91 0.36 4.47 -8.36
CA ASN A 91 1.49 3.58 -8.16
C ASN A 91 1.89 2.88 -9.46
N LEU A 92 3.19 2.68 -9.61
CA LEU A 92 3.77 1.70 -10.50
C LEU A 92 4.35 0.58 -9.63
N TYR A 93 4.09 -0.67 -9.97
CA TYR A 93 4.57 -1.81 -9.20
C TYR A 93 5.12 -2.93 -10.07
N TYR A 94 5.87 -3.80 -9.45
CA TYR A 94 6.36 -5.03 -10.05
C TYR A 94 6.08 -6.22 -9.12
N LEU A 95 5.45 -7.25 -9.69
CA LEU A 95 5.23 -8.52 -9.01
C LEU A 95 6.47 -9.40 -9.21
N LEU A 96 7.18 -9.67 -8.13
CA LEU A 96 8.34 -10.57 -8.13
C LEU A 96 7.86 -12.03 -8.08
N PRO A 97 8.23 -12.86 -9.07
CA PRO A 97 7.82 -14.26 -9.12
C PRO A 97 8.66 -15.10 -8.14
N ILE A 98 8.32 -15.02 -6.85
CA ILE A 98 8.94 -15.84 -5.82
C ILE A 98 8.07 -17.08 -5.61
N PRO A 99 8.63 -18.29 -5.65
CA PRO A 99 7.88 -19.50 -5.35
C PRO A 99 7.23 -19.42 -3.97
N VAL A 100 5.94 -19.80 -3.87
CA VAL A 100 5.17 -19.89 -2.62
C VAL A 100 4.66 -18.55 -2.06
N ILE A 101 5.28 -17.43 -2.41
CA ILE A 101 4.89 -16.10 -1.88
C ILE A 101 4.90 -15.10 -3.03
N ASN A 102 3.84 -14.34 -3.19
CA ASN A 102 3.79 -13.22 -4.12
C ASN A 102 4.35 -11.96 -3.44
N LEU A 103 5.54 -11.54 -3.84
CA LEU A 103 6.12 -10.29 -3.37
C LEU A 103 5.91 -9.20 -4.41
N THR A 104 5.16 -8.18 -4.04
CA THR A 104 4.98 -6.96 -4.84
C THR A 104 5.81 -5.84 -4.24
N ILE A 105 6.57 -5.14 -5.08
CA ILE A 105 7.25 -3.90 -4.72
C ILE A 105 6.76 -2.79 -5.62
N GLY A 106 6.60 -1.59 -5.10
CA GLY A 106 6.10 -0.48 -5.89
C GLY A 106 6.48 0.89 -5.33
N ALA A 107 6.31 1.88 -6.18
CA ALA A 107 6.47 3.27 -5.83
C ALA A 107 5.34 4.09 -6.48
N GLY A 108 5.01 5.22 -5.87
CA GLY A 108 3.93 6.05 -6.36
C GLY A 108 4.13 7.54 -6.08
N VAL A 109 3.34 8.31 -6.80
CA VAL A 109 3.27 9.77 -6.66
C VAL A 109 1.81 10.20 -6.62
N GLY A 110 1.53 11.26 -5.87
CA GLY A 110 0.17 11.74 -5.70
C GLY A 110 0.09 13.03 -4.89
N THR A 111 -1.00 13.16 -4.19
CA THR A 111 -1.28 14.36 -3.38
C THR A 111 -1.87 13.98 -2.02
N THR A 112 -1.61 14.84 -1.05
CA THR A 112 -2.25 14.82 0.26
C THR A 112 -2.89 16.17 0.53
N GLU A 113 -4.09 16.18 1.10
CA GLU A 113 -4.80 17.40 1.48
C GLU A 113 -5.45 17.26 2.86
N LEU A 114 -5.64 18.38 3.53
CA LEU A 114 -6.40 18.47 4.78
C LEU A 114 -7.88 18.71 4.46
N GLN A 115 -8.73 17.86 5.00
CA GLN A 115 -10.18 17.95 4.91
C GLN A 115 -10.74 18.44 6.24
N CYS A 116 -11.16 19.68 6.28
CA CYS A 116 -11.89 20.28 7.40
C CYS A 116 -12.67 21.52 6.93
N SER A 117 -13.53 22.07 7.80
CA SER A 117 -14.21 23.34 7.51
C SER A 117 -13.17 24.47 7.46
N GLY A 118 -12.92 25.01 6.24
CA GLY A 118 -11.95 26.09 6.00
C GLY A 118 -10.52 25.63 5.67
N CYS A 119 -10.18 24.37 5.73
CA CYS A 119 -8.84 23.86 5.38
C CYS A 119 -8.44 24.24 3.95
N ALA A 120 -9.34 24.10 3.00
CA ALA A 120 -9.08 24.42 1.59
C ALA A 120 -8.74 25.91 1.35
N ALA A 121 -9.14 26.81 2.25
CA ALA A 121 -8.78 28.23 2.20
C ALA A 121 -7.39 28.50 2.79
N SER A 122 -6.94 27.67 3.73
CA SER A 122 -5.73 27.88 4.53
C SER A 122 -4.53 27.08 4.09
N PHE A 123 -4.76 25.92 3.47
CA PHE A 123 -3.71 24.96 3.09
C PHE A 123 -3.73 24.63 1.60
N ASP A 124 -2.56 24.42 1.03
CA ASP A 124 -2.41 23.88 -0.31
C ASP A 124 -2.45 22.33 -0.27
N LYS A 125 -2.81 21.73 -1.40
CA LYS A 125 -2.54 20.29 -1.59
C LYS A 125 -1.03 20.06 -1.64
N GLY A 126 -0.56 19.15 -0.80
CA GLY A 126 0.85 18.77 -0.77
C GLY A 126 1.16 17.63 -1.74
N PRO A 127 2.35 17.60 -2.34
CA PRO A 127 2.80 16.43 -3.07
C PRO A 127 2.99 15.25 -2.10
N ALA A 128 2.61 14.06 -2.55
CA ALA A 128 2.84 12.81 -1.85
C ALA A 128 3.67 11.87 -2.71
N THR A 129 4.61 11.18 -2.07
CA THR A 129 5.37 10.09 -2.68
C THR A 129 5.31 8.86 -1.79
N GLN A 130 5.38 7.68 -2.38
CA GLN A 130 5.25 6.43 -1.66
C GLN A 130 6.22 5.39 -2.22
N ALA A 131 6.78 4.58 -1.32
CA ALA A 131 7.36 3.29 -1.63
C ALA A 131 6.64 2.21 -0.80
N TYR A 132 6.40 1.04 -1.39
CA TYR A 132 5.71 -0.02 -0.67
C TYR A 132 6.16 -1.41 -1.06
N ALA A 133 5.92 -2.35 -0.15
CA ALA A 133 6.02 -3.77 -0.39
C ALA A 133 4.73 -4.47 0.07
N SER A 134 4.33 -5.51 -0.64
CA SER A 134 3.18 -6.34 -0.29
C SER A 134 3.55 -7.82 -0.43
N LEU A 135 3.22 -8.60 0.58
CA LEU A 135 3.38 -10.05 0.61
C LEU A 135 2.02 -10.70 0.40
N GLY A 136 1.88 -11.44 -0.69
CA GLY A 136 0.71 -12.23 -1.01
C GLY A 136 0.92 -13.69 -0.65
N PHE A 137 0.00 -14.24 0.12
CA PHE A 137 -0.04 -15.65 0.51
C PHE A 137 -1.16 -16.34 -0.28
N PRO A 138 -0.86 -17.28 -1.18
CA PRO A 138 -1.89 -18.02 -1.88
C PRO A 138 -2.68 -18.90 -0.91
N ILE A 139 -3.97 -18.64 -0.79
CA ILE A 139 -4.88 -19.41 0.09
C ILE A 139 -5.51 -20.56 -0.70
N ILE A 140 -5.97 -20.25 -1.90
CA ILE A 140 -6.52 -21.20 -2.86
C ILE A 140 -6.04 -20.82 -4.26
N PRO A 141 -6.08 -21.72 -5.25
CA PRO A 141 -5.78 -21.34 -6.62
C PRO A 141 -6.58 -20.10 -7.04
N LEU A 142 -5.92 -19.12 -7.64
CA LEU A 142 -6.46 -17.83 -8.08
C LEU A 142 -6.63 -16.75 -7.02
N PHE A 143 -6.52 -17.04 -5.70
CA PHE A 143 -6.73 -16.05 -4.64
C PHE A 143 -5.56 -15.98 -3.67
N ASP A 144 -5.08 -14.76 -3.44
CA ASP A 144 -4.02 -14.44 -2.49
C ASP A 144 -4.52 -13.49 -1.42
N LEU A 145 -4.08 -13.71 -0.18
CA LEU A 145 -4.22 -12.72 0.89
C LEU A 145 -2.95 -11.86 0.93
N HIS A 146 -3.11 -10.55 0.83
CA HIS A 146 -2.00 -9.61 0.80
C HIS A 146 -1.87 -8.83 2.10
N LEU A 147 -0.68 -8.83 2.68
CA LEU A 147 -0.27 -7.89 3.72
C LEU A 147 0.69 -6.88 3.12
N SER A 148 0.39 -5.60 3.24
CA SER A 148 1.19 -4.54 2.64
C SER A 148 1.69 -3.54 3.66
N TYR A 149 2.89 -3.01 3.41
CA TYR A 149 3.51 -1.94 4.16
C TYR A 149 3.92 -0.83 3.18
N ARG A 150 3.47 0.38 3.46
CA ARG A 150 3.69 1.58 2.65
C ARG A 150 4.39 2.64 3.47
N SER A 151 5.47 3.20 2.94
CA SER A 151 6.14 4.36 3.49
C SER A 151 5.79 5.57 2.63
N VAL A 152 5.14 6.55 3.22
CA VAL A 152 4.61 7.74 2.55
C VAL A 152 5.34 8.97 3.04
N SER A 153 5.75 9.82 2.12
CA SER A 153 6.30 11.14 2.41
C SER A 153 5.35 12.20 1.83
N SER A 154 4.88 13.10 2.66
CA SER A 154 3.96 14.16 2.24
C SER A 154 4.11 15.40 3.12
N LYS A 155 4.12 16.57 2.48
CA LYS A 155 4.23 17.86 3.16
C LYS A 155 3.18 18.83 2.62
N ILE A 156 2.43 19.43 3.52
CA ILE A 156 1.37 20.40 3.23
C ILE A 156 1.82 21.77 3.67
N LYS A 157 1.67 22.76 2.80
CA LYS A 157 2.06 24.16 3.04
C LYS A 157 0.85 25.04 3.35
N TYR A 158 1.07 26.09 4.14
CA TYR A 158 0.11 27.16 4.29
C TYR A 158 0.05 28.03 3.04
N LYS A 159 -1.15 28.45 2.62
CA LYS A 159 -1.35 29.39 1.50
C LYS A 159 -0.85 30.78 1.82
N ASN A 160 -1.06 31.24 3.05
CA ASN A 160 -0.79 32.60 3.48
C ASN A 160 0.24 32.62 4.63
N GLY A 161 1.36 31.90 4.52
CA GLY A 161 2.36 31.88 5.57
C GLY A 161 3.62 31.09 5.20
N SER A 162 4.64 31.22 6.02
CA SER A 162 5.85 30.41 5.93
C SER A 162 5.75 29.27 6.94
N GLY A 163 5.37 28.07 6.48
CA GLY A 163 5.32 26.87 7.29
C GLY A 163 4.85 25.68 6.49
N GLU A 164 5.31 24.49 6.87
CA GLU A 164 4.85 23.24 6.31
C GLU A 164 4.60 22.24 7.44
N HIS A 165 3.58 21.42 7.29
CA HIS A 165 3.33 20.26 8.14
C HIS A 165 3.71 18.99 7.40
N ASP A 166 4.43 18.11 8.08
CA ASP A 166 4.80 16.80 7.55
C ASP A 166 3.75 15.77 7.99
N PHE A 167 3.00 15.26 7.01
CA PHE A 167 2.00 14.20 7.17
C PHE A 167 2.49 12.86 6.59
N GLY A 168 3.79 12.73 6.40
CA GLY A 168 4.41 11.46 6.05
C GLY A 168 4.25 10.41 7.14
N GLY A 169 4.31 9.15 6.75
CA GLY A 169 4.14 8.07 7.71
C GLY A 169 4.16 6.68 7.08
N ASN A 170 3.77 5.70 7.88
CA ASN A 170 3.72 4.32 7.48
C ASN A 170 2.27 3.81 7.52
N VAL A 171 1.84 3.20 6.42
CA VAL A 171 0.50 2.64 6.28
C VAL A 171 0.61 1.12 6.13
N MET A 172 -0.04 0.38 7.01
CA MET A 172 -0.23 -1.06 6.87
C MET A 172 -1.59 -1.34 6.23
N GLY A 173 -1.66 -2.33 5.38
CA GLY A 173 -2.89 -2.70 4.71
C GLY A 173 -3.06 -4.19 4.51
N LEU A 174 -4.31 -4.60 4.39
CA LEU A 174 -4.73 -5.97 4.08
C LEU A 174 -5.52 -5.96 2.78
N GLY A 175 -5.33 -6.97 1.96
CA GLY A 175 -6.02 -7.07 0.68
C GLY A 175 -6.19 -8.49 0.18
N ILE A 176 -6.92 -8.62 -0.91
CA ILE A 176 -7.11 -9.87 -1.64
C ILE A 176 -6.64 -9.65 -3.07
N GLY A 177 -5.84 -10.57 -3.57
CA GLY A 177 -5.40 -10.65 -4.95
C GLY A 177 -6.11 -11.75 -5.71
N PHE A 178 -6.30 -11.52 -6.99
CA PHE A 178 -6.89 -12.44 -7.96
C PHE A 178 -5.90 -12.60 -9.11
N ASN A 179 -5.57 -13.84 -9.42
CA ASN A 179 -4.64 -14.20 -10.50
C ASN A 179 -5.39 -15.06 -11.52
N PHE A 180 -5.63 -14.53 -12.72
CA PHE A 180 -6.38 -15.20 -13.80
C PHE A 180 -5.51 -15.57 -14.98
#